data_a453f1cf5dc791c8b34a08a0378324b1
#
_entry.id   a453f1cf5dc791c8b34a08a0378324b1
#
_cell.length_a   1.000
_cell.length_b   1.000
_cell.length_c   1.000
_cell.angle_alpha   90.00
_cell.angle_beta   90.00
_cell.angle_gamma   90.00
#
_symmetry.space_group_name_H-M   'P 1'
#
loop_
_entity.id
_entity.type
_entity.pdbx_description
1 polymer ?
#
loop_
_entity_poly.entity_id
_entity_poly.type
_entity_poly.pdbx_seq_one_letter_code
_entity_poly.pdbx_strand_id
1 'polypeptide(L)'
;NSGLTMFGNNQADVAHITGVVETFSQAYPELANKYPIDIRKLASTEMPYNSDHAPFVYGIDEDEGAEKDYGRAIVCYGSGSTEYHTYLDTMDRFNEESLMVSGIIYGSIARYLAYGEAQ
;
A
#
# COMPACT_ATOMS: atom_id res chain seq x y z
N ASN A 1 -5.73 16.36 -5.21
CA ASN A 1 -6.06 15.46 -4.15
C ASN A 1 -5.12 14.27 -4.15
N SER A 2 -4.40 14.06 -3.07
CA SER A 2 -3.25 13.17 -3.04
C SER A 2 -3.37 12.09 -1.96
N GLY A 3 -4.56 11.54 -1.79
CA GLY A 3 -4.79 10.47 -0.83
C GLY A 3 -4.11 9.17 -1.22
N LEU A 4 -3.87 8.33 -0.23
CA LEU A 4 -3.35 6.98 -0.40
C LEU A 4 -4.40 5.98 0.10
N THR A 5 -4.50 4.86 -0.59
CA THR A 5 -5.37 3.77 -0.16
C THR A 5 -4.53 2.51 -0.05
N MET A 6 -4.64 1.80 1.07
CA MET A 6 -3.87 0.60 1.33
C MET A 6 -4.81 -0.56 1.61
N PHE A 7 -4.56 -1.68 0.97
CA PHE A 7 -5.29 -2.92 1.21
C PHE A 7 -4.34 -3.99 1.71
N GLY A 8 -4.76 -4.74 2.72
CA GLY A 8 -4.02 -5.89 3.20
C GLY A 8 -4.96 -7.06 3.42
N ASN A 9 -4.46 -8.27 3.21
CA ASN A 9 -5.26 -9.48 3.41
C ASN A 9 -4.90 -10.22 4.70
N ASN A 10 -4.10 -9.61 5.57
CA ASN A 10 -3.68 -10.18 6.84
C ASN A 10 -3.98 -9.20 7.96
N GLN A 11 -4.69 -9.66 8.99
CA GLN A 11 -5.13 -8.79 10.08
C GLN A 11 -3.98 -8.15 10.85
N ALA A 12 -2.91 -8.90 11.10
CA ALA A 12 -1.75 -8.37 11.81
C ALA A 12 -1.06 -7.27 11.00
N ASP A 13 -0.98 -7.43 9.69
CA ASP A 13 -0.41 -6.41 8.80
C ASP A 13 -1.25 -5.13 8.82
N VAL A 14 -2.57 -5.27 8.73
CA VAL A 14 -3.47 -4.12 8.74
C VAL A 14 -3.38 -3.38 10.09
N ALA A 15 -3.32 -4.12 11.19
CA ALA A 15 -3.16 -3.52 12.52
C ALA A 15 -1.84 -2.74 12.63
N HIS A 16 -0.76 -3.31 12.10
CA HIS A 16 0.54 -2.63 12.12
C HIS A 16 0.55 -1.37 11.27
N ILE A 17 -0.01 -1.43 10.06
CA ILE A 17 -0.12 -0.27 9.17
C ILE A 17 -0.93 0.84 9.83
N THR A 18 -2.03 0.48 10.48
CA THR A 18 -2.85 1.44 11.21
C THR A 18 -2.03 2.17 12.27
N GLY A 19 -1.22 1.44 13.03
CA GLY A 19 -0.33 2.04 14.02
C GLY A 19 0.72 2.96 13.40
N VAL A 20 1.29 2.56 12.27
CA VAL A 20 2.25 3.40 11.53
C VAL A 20 1.60 4.71 11.08
N VAL A 21 0.40 4.64 10.53
CA VAL A 21 -0.32 5.83 10.07
C VAL A 21 -0.70 6.73 11.23
N GLU A 22 -1.13 6.17 12.36
CA GLU A 22 -1.42 6.96 13.56
C GLU A 22 -0.18 7.70 14.06
N THR A 23 0.96 7.01 14.13
CA THR A 23 2.23 7.62 14.54
C THR A 23 2.62 8.74 13.59
N PHE A 24 2.51 8.50 12.28
CA PHE A 24 2.77 9.50 11.26
C PHE A 24 1.85 10.72 11.44
N SER A 25 0.57 10.49 11.67
CA SER A 25 -0.40 11.57 11.83
C SER A 25 -0.12 12.44 13.05
N GLN A 26 0.38 11.83 14.12
CA GLN A 26 0.77 12.57 15.32
C GLN A 26 2.04 13.39 15.11
N ALA A 27 3.00 12.82 14.35
CA ALA A 27 4.28 13.49 14.08
C ALA A 27 4.12 14.60 13.02
N TYR A 28 3.26 14.40 12.04
CA TYR A 28 3.10 15.29 10.89
C TYR A 28 1.63 15.56 10.59
N PRO A 29 0.91 16.24 11.52
CA PRO A 29 -0.53 16.40 11.36
C PRO A 29 -0.95 17.17 10.11
N GLU A 30 -0.15 18.14 9.67
CA GLU A 30 -0.46 18.88 8.44
C GLU A 30 -0.35 18.01 7.20
N LEU A 31 0.68 17.17 7.14
CA LEU A 31 0.85 16.23 6.03
C LEU A 31 -0.22 15.16 6.01
N ALA A 32 -0.59 14.65 7.19
CA ALA A 32 -1.64 13.65 7.29
C ALA A 32 -2.99 14.20 6.83
N ASN A 33 -3.24 15.46 7.08
CA ASN A 33 -4.46 16.13 6.64
C ASN A 33 -4.46 16.39 5.14
N LYS A 34 -3.31 16.74 4.58
CA LYS A 34 -3.14 17.00 3.16
C LYS A 34 -3.15 15.72 2.31
N TYR A 35 -2.60 14.64 2.86
CA TYR A 35 -2.51 13.34 2.19
C TYR A 35 -3.22 12.27 3.03
N PRO A 36 -4.55 12.24 3.02
CA PRO A 36 -5.30 11.27 3.83
C PRO A 36 -5.00 9.83 3.40
N ILE A 37 -4.93 8.94 4.37
CA ILE A 37 -4.58 7.53 4.15
C ILE A 37 -5.75 6.67 4.61
N ASP A 38 -6.29 5.89 3.69
CA ASP A 38 -7.37 4.94 3.94
C ASP A 38 -6.79 3.53 3.96
N ILE A 39 -7.10 2.77 5.00
CA ILE A 39 -6.58 1.41 5.18
C ILE A 39 -7.76 0.47 5.29
N ARG A 40 -7.73 -0.61 4.48
CA ARG A 40 -8.79 -1.60 4.46
C ARG A 40 -8.24 -3.01 4.51
N LYS A 41 -8.88 -3.86 5.30
CA LYS A 41 -8.62 -5.30 5.24
C LYS A 41 -9.58 -5.91 4.23
N LEU A 42 -9.03 -6.69 3.30
CA LEU A 42 -9.81 -7.43 2.32
C LEU A 42 -9.53 -8.92 2.47
N ALA A 43 -10.53 -9.75 2.20
CA ALA A 43 -10.29 -11.18 2.02
C ALA A 43 -9.37 -11.39 0.82
N SER A 44 -8.59 -12.47 0.83
CA SER A 44 -7.67 -12.75 -0.28
C SER A 44 -8.37 -12.80 -1.63
N THR A 45 -9.60 -13.31 -1.66
CA THR A 45 -10.41 -13.37 -2.89
C THR A 45 -10.90 -12.01 -3.38
N GLU A 46 -10.84 -10.98 -2.53
CA GLU A 46 -11.29 -9.63 -2.85
C GLU A 46 -10.16 -8.68 -3.21
N MET A 47 -8.91 -9.13 -3.09
CA MET A 47 -7.75 -8.31 -3.41
C MET A 47 -7.73 -7.97 -4.90
N PRO A 48 -7.29 -6.75 -5.26
CA PRO A 48 -7.17 -6.38 -6.67
C PRO A 48 -6.20 -7.29 -7.44
N TYR A 49 -6.39 -7.44 -8.75
CA TYR A 49 -5.50 -8.25 -9.60
C TYR A 49 -4.51 -7.42 -10.41
N ASN A 50 -4.66 -6.12 -10.43
CA ASN A 50 -4.06 -5.27 -11.45
C ASN A 50 -2.72 -4.66 -11.04
N SER A 51 -2.00 -5.30 -10.13
CA SER A 51 -0.71 -4.79 -9.69
C SER A 51 0.22 -5.94 -9.29
N ASP A 52 1.43 -5.61 -8.89
CA ASP A 52 2.52 -6.56 -8.68
C ASP A 52 2.31 -7.52 -7.51
N HIS A 53 1.38 -7.21 -6.61
CA HIS A 53 1.04 -8.10 -5.50
C HIS A 53 0.25 -9.34 -5.96
N ALA A 54 -0.39 -9.26 -7.12
CA ALA A 54 -1.33 -10.30 -7.58
C ALA A 54 -0.72 -11.71 -7.65
N PRO A 55 0.51 -11.90 -8.16
CA PRO A 55 1.11 -13.24 -8.18
C PRO A 55 1.30 -13.84 -6.78
N PHE A 56 1.53 -13.01 -5.76
CA PHE A 56 1.71 -13.48 -4.39
C PHE A 56 0.39 -13.90 -3.75
N VAL A 57 -0.70 -13.24 -4.12
CA VAL A 57 -2.02 -13.54 -3.58
C VAL A 57 -2.70 -14.66 -4.37
N TYR A 58 -2.68 -14.58 -5.69
CA TYR A 58 -3.45 -15.48 -6.54
C TYR A 58 -2.61 -16.59 -7.19
N GLY A 59 -1.27 -16.46 -7.11
CA GLY A 59 -0.36 -17.40 -7.77
C GLY A 59 -0.21 -17.09 -9.25
N ILE A 60 0.79 -17.73 -9.86
CA ILE A 60 1.10 -17.58 -11.29
C ILE A 60 0.27 -18.55 -12.10
N ASP A 61 0.06 -19.74 -11.56
CA ASP A 61 -0.75 -20.78 -12.20
C ASP A 61 -2.16 -20.73 -11.64
N GLU A 62 -3.11 -20.39 -12.49
CA GLU A 62 -4.53 -20.44 -12.16
C GLU A 62 -5.02 -21.87 -12.19
N ASP A 63 -4.54 -22.70 -11.29
CA ASP A 63 -5.05 -24.06 -11.15
C ASP A 63 -6.41 -24.01 -10.46
N GLU A 64 -7.44 -23.98 -11.27
CA GLU A 64 -8.81 -24.07 -10.79
C GLU A 64 -9.03 -25.39 -10.07
N GLY A 65 -9.42 -25.33 -8.82
CA GLY A 65 -9.79 -26.52 -8.06
C GLY A 65 -8.77 -26.99 -7.05
N ALA A 66 -7.56 -26.41 -7.03
CA ALA A 66 -6.65 -26.62 -5.92
C ALA A 66 -7.00 -25.69 -4.76
N GLU A 67 -6.87 -26.15 -3.52
CA GLU A 67 -6.90 -25.26 -2.38
C GLU A 67 -5.78 -24.24 -2.52
N LYS A 68 -6.15 -22.98 -2.69
CA LYS A 68 -5.16 -21.92 -2.82
C LYS A 68 -4.69 -21.46 -1.45
N ASP A 69 -3.40 -21.54 -1.24
CA ASP A 69 -2.77 -20.93 -0.07
C ASP A 69 -2.38 -19.51 -0.45
N TYR A 70 -3.31 -18.58 -0.22
CA TYR A 70 -3.12 -17.18 -0.58
C TYR A 70 -1.99 -16.57 0.24
N GLY A 71 -1.03 -15.97 -0.44
CA GLY A 71 0.07 -15.27 0.20
C GLY A 71 -0.38 -13.96 0.85
N ARG A 72 0.41 -13.50 1.83
CA ARG A 72 0.23 -12.18 2.45
C ARG A 72 0.66 -11.11 1.48
N ALA A 73 -0.13 -10.06 1.39
CA ALA A 73 0.21 -8.91 0.58
C ALA A 73 -0.38 -7.63 1.16
N ILE A 74 0.36 -6.56 0.95
CA ILE A 74 -0.09 -5.20 1.20
C ILE A 74 0.05 -4.47 -0.13
N VAL A 75 -1.02 -3.91 -0.62
CA VAL A 75 -0.99 -3.13 -1.85
C VAL A 75 -1.38 -1.68 -1.55
N CYS A 76 -0.70 -0.76 -2.18
CA CYS A 76 -0.86 0.66 -1.94
C CYS A 76 -1.15 1.38 -3.25
N TYR A 77 -2.21 2.18 -3.25
CA TYR A 77 -2.58 2.99 -4.39
C TYR A 77 -2.55 4.46 -4.02
N GLY A 78 -1.97 5.28 -4.87
CA GLY A 78 -2.14 6.71 -4.79
C GLY A 78 -3.47 7.14 -5.38
N SER A 79 -3.70 8.43 -5.43
CA SER A 79 -4.91 8.99 -6.04
C SER A 79 -4.92 8.88 -7.57
N GLY A 80 -3.83 8.43 -8.15
CA GLY A 80 -3.66 8.34 -9.58
C GLY A 80 -3.29 9.68 -10.21
N SER A 81 -3.05 9.66 -11.51
CA SER A 81 -2.79 10.87 -12.26
C SER A 81 -3.32 10.71 -13.68
N THR A 82 -3.65 11.83 -14.29
CA THR A 82 -4.08 11.86 -15.69
C THR A 82 -2.93 11.54 -16.65
N GLU A 83 -1.69 11.67 -16.17
CA GLU A 83 -0.48 11.40 -16.94
C GLU A 83 -0.05 9.94 -16.93
N TYR A 84 -0.67 9.11 -16.09
CA TYR A 84 -0.29 7.71 -15.88
C TYR A 84 -0.28 6.95 -17.21
N HIS A 85 0.83 6.28 -17.49
CA HIS A 85 1.08 5.55 -18.73
C HIS A 85 1.00 6.42 -19.98
N THR A 86 1.28 7.72 -19.85
CA THR A 86 1.32 8.64 -20.98
C THR A 86 2.68 9.32 -21.08
N TYR A 87 2.94 9.96 -22.24
CA TYR A 87 4.19 10.72 -22.42
C TYR A 87 4.25 11.98 -21.54
N LEU A 88 3.14 12.37 -20.94
CA LEU A 88 3.08 13.50 -20.02
C LEU A 88 3.55 13.15 -18.61
N ASP A 89 3.77 11.87 -18.34
CA ASP A 89 4.30 11.40 -17.04
C ASP A 89 5.80 11.64 -16.96
N THR A 90 6.18 12.84 -16.58
CA THR A 90 7.56 13.33 -16.59
C THR A 90 7.93 13.94 -15.25
N MET A 91 9.23 14.18 -15.05
CA MET A 91 9.77 14.68 -13.77
C MET A 91 9.23 16.06 -13.37
N ASP A 92 8.81 16.89 -14.31
CA ASP A 92 8.22 18.19 -13.97
C ASP A 92 6.84 18.07 -13.28
N ARG A 93 6.24 16.89 -13.34
CA ARG A 93 4.99 16.56 -12.64
C ARG A 93 5.23 15.92 -11.27
N PHE A 94 6.49 15.77 -10.88
CA PHE A 94 6.89 15.10 -9.66
C PHE A 94 6.59 15.94 -8.42
N ASN A 95 6.06 15.29 -7.38
CA ASN A 95 5.76 15.93 -6.09
C ASN A 95 6.66 15.35 -5.01
N GLU A 96 7.65 16.13 -4.57
CA GLU A 96 8.62 15.70 -3.56
C GLU A 96 7.98 15.40 -2.21
N GLU A 97 7.00 16.18 -1.81
CA GLU A 97 6.31 16.01 -0.54
C GLU A 97 5.52 14.69 -0.52
N SER A 98 4.86 14.38 -1.62
CA SER A 98 4.15 13.12 -1.78
C SER A 98 5.11 11.92 -1.71
N LEU A 99 6.29 12.05 -2.32
CA LEU A 99 7.32 11.03 -2.23
C LEU A 99 7.80 10.84 -0.79
N MET A 100 7.99 11.93 -0.06
CA MET A 100 8.42 11.88 1.35
C MET A 100 7.38 11.13 2.20
N VAL A 101 6.10 11.45 2.04
CA VAL A 101 5.00 10.76 2.75
C VAL A 101 5.00 9.28 2.42
N SER A 102 5.07 8.93 1.13
CA SER A 102 5.12 7.54 0.68
C SER A 102 6.34 6.82 1.24
N GLY A 103 7.50 7.47 1.24
CA GLY A 103 8.73 6.89 1.77
C GLY A 103 8.65 6.58 3.25
N ILE A 104 8.09 7.47 4.04
CA ILE A 104 7.93 7.27 5.48
C ILE A 104 6.99 6.08 5.73
N ILE A 105 5.84 6.06 5.09
CA ILE A 105 4.82 5.03 5.30
C ILE A 105 5.30 3.69 4.77
N TYR A 106 5.72 3.62 3.51
CA TYR A 106 6.10 2.36 2.89
C TYR A 106 7.42 1.82 3.43
N GLY A 107 8.35 2.72 3.77
CA GLY A 107 9.61 2.33 4.40
C GLY A 107 9.39 1.68 5.77
N SER A 108 8.47 2.23 6.56
CA SER A 108 8.09 1.65 7.86
C SER A 108 7.45 0.28 7.70
N ILE A 109 6.60 0.10 6.69
CA ILE A 109 5.96 -1.18 6.40
C ILE A 109 6.99 -2.20 5.91
N ALA A 110 7.89 -1.79 5.02
CA ALA A 110 8.94 -2.67 4.53
C ALA A 110 9.84 -3.16 5.67
N ARG A 111 10.17 -2.27 6.59
CA ARG A 111 10.96 -2.64 7.77
C ARG A 111 10.22 -3.66 8.65
N TYR A 112 8.93 -3.45 8.86
CA TYR A 112 8.11 -4.39 9.60
C TYR A 112 8.10 -5.78 8.93
N LEU A 113 7.87 -5.83 7.62
CA LEU A 113 7.84 -7.09 6.89
C LEU A 113 9.19 -7.82 6.92
N ALA A 114 10.28 -7.06 6.92
CA ALA A 114 11.63 -7.63 6.91
C ALA A 114 12.08 -8.10 8.29
N TYR A 115 11.75 -7.36 9.35
CA TYR A 115 12.30 -7.57 10.69
C TYR A 115 11.27 -7.92 11.75
N GLY A 116 9.99 -7.81 11.44
CA GLY A 116 8.92 -8.09 12.38
C GLY A 116 8.66 -6.95 13.34
N GLU A 117 7.88 -7.24 14.39
CA GLU A 117 7.37 -6.22 15.32
C GLU A 117 8.40 -5.74 16.33
N ALA A 118 9.48 -6.44 16.51
CA ALA A 118 10.49 -6.15 17.54
C ALA A 118 11.32 -4.90 17.23
N GLN A 119 11.05 -4.26 16.12
CA GLN A 119 11.77 -3.06 15.68
C GLN A 119 10.95 -1.77 15.99
#